data_94f827d9b6cb15e83910725c17aa3e2c
#
_entry.id   94f827d9b6cb15e83910725c17aa3e2c
#
_cell.length_a   1.000
_cell.length_b   1.000
_cell.length_c   1.000
_cell.angle_alpha   90.00
_cell.angle_beta   90.00
_cell.angle_gamma   90.00
#
_symmetry.space_group_name_H-M   'P 1'
#
loop_
_entity.id
_entity.type
_entity.pdbx_description
1 polymer ?
#
loop_
_entity_poly.entity_id
_entity_poly.type
_entity_poly.pdbx_seq_one_letter_code
_entity_poly.pdbx_strand_id
1 'polypeptide(L)'
;MRTGAAVPSVPDTATLAEAIVEMSGKGMGMTIVTRNGAVAGIFTDGDLRRCLGAGGDPMRRGIADVMTRTPRIIEVDRLAADCVLLMETPPKVTQLVVVDAAGALAGAIHVHDLFRARVV
;
A
#
# COMPACT_ATOMS: atom_id res chain seq x y z
N MET A 1 10.83 4.01 7.42
CA MET A 1 10.21 2.98 6.56
C MET A 1 9.82 1.77 7.38
N ARG A 2 8.62 1.28 7.17
CA ARG A 2 8.20 0.02 7.79
C ARG A 2 8.74 -1.15 6.99
N THR A 3 9.16 -2.21 7.69
CA THR A 3 9.70 -3.43 7.07
C THR A 3 9.16 -4.66 7.79
N GLY A 4 9.31 -5.82 7.17
CA GLY A 4 8.93 -7.09 7.76
C GLY A 4 7.47 -7.15 8.19
N ALA A 5 7.23 -7.62 9.40
CA ALA A 5 5.87 -7.82 9.92
C ALA A 5 5.10 -6.52 10.14
N ALA A 6 5.77 -5.36 10.14
CA ALA A 6 5.10 -4.06 10.28
C ALA A 6 4.48 -3.57 8.97
N VAL A 7 4.80 -4.19 7.85
CA VAL A 7 4.25 -3.83 6.54
C VAL A 7 2.92 -4.53 6.33
N PRO A 8 1.81 -3.79 6.13
CA PRO A 8 0.54 -4.43 5.83
C PRO A 8 0.59 -5.06 4.44
N SER A 9 0.34 -6.35 4.35
CA SER A 9 0.30 -7.05 3.08
C SER A 9 -0.64 -8.25 3.14
N VAL A 10 -1.28 -8.53 2.01
CA VAL A 10 -2.11 -9.72 1.80
C VAL A 10 -1.81 -10.29 0.42
N PRO A 11 -1.97 -11.61 0.23
CA PRO A 11 -1.86 -12.20 -1.11
C PRO A 11 -3.02 -11.75 -2.00
N ASP A 12 -2.84 -11.82 -3.30
CA ASP A 12 -3.90 -11.45 -4.26
C ASP A 12 -5.10 -12.40 -4.25
N THR A 13 -4.98 -13.53 -3.55
CA THR A 13 -6.07 -14.48 -3.34
C THR A 13 -6.96 -14.13 -2.14
N ALA A 14 -6.59 -13.11 -1.37
CA ALA A 14 -7.34 -12.68 -0.18
C ALA A 14 -8.68 -12.04 -0.56
N THR A 15 -9.61 -12.06 0.39
CA THR A 15 -10.86 -11.31 0.27
C THR A 15 -10.69 -9.90 0.77
N LEU A 16 -11.64 -9.02 0.44
CA LEU A 16 -11.67 -7.66 0.97
C LEU A 16 -11.73 -7.67 2.50
N ALA A 17 -12.51 -8.57 3.10
CA ALA A 17 -12.58 -8.69 4.57
C ALA A 17 -11.22 -8.94 5.19
N GLU A 18 -10.43 -9.86 4.60
CA GLU A 18 -9.07 -10.16 5.07
C GLU A 18 -8.15 -8.94 4.94
N ALA A 19 -8.28 -8.20 3.84
CA ALA A 19 -7.49 -6.99 3.63
C ALA A 19 -7.79 -5.92 4.68
N ILE A 20 -9.06 -5.75 5.06
CA ILE A 20 -9.46 -4.78 6.08
C ILE A 20 -8.89 -5.15 7.45
N VAL A 21 -8.88 -6.43 7.80
CA VAL A 21 -8.26 -6.90 9.05
C VAL A 21 -6.78 -6.56 9.08
N GLU A 22 -6.08 -6.78 7.98
CA GLU A 22 -4.66 -6.45 7.88
C GLU A 22 -4.41 -4.94 8.01
N MET A 23 -5.19 -4.12 7.30
CA MET A 23 -5.09 -2.66 7.39
C MET A 23 -5.29 -2.16 8.81
N SER A 24 -6.33 -2.66 9.48
CA SER A 24 -6.66 -2.27 10.86
C SER A 24 -5.57 -2.69 11.83
N GLY A 25 -5.05 -3.90 11.65
CA GLY A 25 -3.99 -4.43 12.53
C GLY A 25 -2.67 -3.68 12.41
N LYS A 26 -2.32 -3.21 11.22
CA LYS A 26 -1.05 -2.50 10.99
C LYS A 26 -1.19 -0.98 11.08
N GLY A 27 -2.41 -0.45 11.04
CA GLY A 27 -2.68 0.97 11.28
C GLY A 27 -2.11 1.93 10.25
N MET A 28 -2.03 1.53 8.99
CA MET A 28 -1.41 2.36 7.95
C MET A 28 -2.39 2.97 6.94
N GLY A 29 -3.69 2.61 7.04
CA GLY A 29 -4.71 3.09 6.12
C GLY A 29 -4.64 2.48 4.73
N MET A 30 -3.82 1.45 4.55
CA MET A 30 -3.66 0.74 3.29
C MET A 30 -3.10 -0.66 3.56
N THR A 31 -3.23 -1.54 2.59
CA THR A 31 -2.47 -2.79 2.55
C THR A 31 -1.92 -3.00 1.15
N ILE A 32 -0.76 -3.62 1.07
CA ILE A 32 -0.14 -4.00 -0.18
C ILE A 32 -0.68 -5.37 -0.58
N VAL A 33 -0.94 -5.55 -1.86
CA VAL A 33 -1.38 -6.84 -2.41
C VAL A 33 -0.21 -7.44 -3.18
N THR A 34 0.15 -8.68 -2.83
CA THR A 34 1.29 -9.36 -3.44
C THR A 34 0.88 -10.60 -4.22
N ARG A 35 1.70 -10.95 -5.20
CA ARG A 35 1.62 -12.22 -5.93
C ARG A 35 3.02 -12.79 -6.01
N ASN A 36 3.23 -13.96 -5.40
CA ASN A 36 4.56 -14.61 -5.37
C ASN A 36 5.67 -13.68 -4.89
N GLY A 37 5.37 -12.86 -3.88
CA GLY A 37 6.34 -11.92 -3.29
C GLY A 37 6.48 -10.60 -4.03
N ALA A 38 5.99 -10.49 -5.25
CA ALA A 38 6.00 -9.24 -6.01
C ALA A 38 4.76 -8.41 -5.71
N VAL A 39 4.89 -7.08 -5.85
CA VAL A 39 3.78 -6.16 -5.64
C VAL A 39 2.82 -6.25 -6.82
N ALA A 40 1.56 -6.62 -6.56
CA ALA A 40 0.50 -6.67 -7.57
C ALA A 40 -0.37 -5.40 -7.53
N GLY A 41 -0.49 -4.75 -6.38
CA GLY A 41 -1.30 -3.55 -6.23
C GLY A 41 -1.34 -3.10 -4.78
N ILE A 42 -2.21 -2.12 -4.52
CA ILE A 42 -2.51 -1.67 -3.16
C ILE A 42 -4.02 -1.53 -2.99
N PHE A 43 -4.45 -1.56 -1.75
CA PHE A 43 -5.83 -1.27 -1.38
C PHE A 43 -5.82 -0.24 -0.25
N THR A 44 -6.54 0.87 -0.44
CA THR A 44 -6.53 2.01 0.48
C THR A 44 -7.93 2.25 1.06
N ASP A 45 -8.02 3.12 2.07
CA ASP A 45 -9.32 3.57 2.61
C ASP A 45 -10.20 4.20 1.53
N GLY A 46 -9.59 4.90 0.56
CA GLY A 46 -10.33 5.46 -0.58
C GLY A 46 -10.94 4.38 -1.46
N ASP A 47 -10.19 3.31 -1.70
CA ASP A 47 -10.70 2.16 -2.46
C ASP A 47 -11.87 1.50 -1.71
N LEU A 48 -11.77 1.38 -0.38
CA LEU A 48 -12.84 0.83 0.44
C LEU A 48 -14.12 1.65 0.32
N ARG A 49 -14.00 2.97 0.40
CA ARG A 49 -15.16 3.85 0.25
C ARG A 49 -15.85 3.67 -1.10
N ARG A 50 -15.07 3.50 -2.18
CA ARG A 50 -15.63 3.21 -3.51
C ARG A 50 -16.35 1.87 -3.55
N CYS A 51 -15.80 0.83 -2.91
CA CYS A 51 -16.45 -0.47 -2.82
C CYS A 51 -17.79 -0.40 -2.10
N LEU A 52 -17.86 0.34 -0.99
CA LEU A 52 -19.08 0.49 -0.22
C LEU A 52 -20.17 1.24 -1.02
N GLY A 53 -19.78 2.18 -1.86
CA GLY A 53 -20.70 2.92 -2.70
C GLY A 53 -21.25 2.14 -3.89
N ALA A 54 -20.60 1.04 -4.28
CA ALA A 54 -20.98 0.27 -5.46
C ALA A 54 -22.17 -0.68 -5.22
N GLY A 55 -22.56 -0.90 -3.95
CA GLY A 55 -23.63 -1.81 -3.59
C GLY A 55 -23.17 -3.26 -3.50
N GLY A 56 -24.09 -4.16 -3.14
CA GLY A 56 -23.79 -5.58 -2.94
C GLY A 56 -23.07 -5.84 -1.63
N ASP A 57 -22.46 -7.02 -1.52
CA ASP A 57 -21.65 -7.41 -0.36
C ASP A 57 -20.18 -7.33 -0.70
N PRO A 58 -19.50 -6.19 -0.43
CA PRO A 58 -18.11 -6.01 -0.82
C PRO A 58 -17.14 -6.93 -0.07
N MET A 59 -17.49 -7.38 1.13
CA MET A 59 -16.59 -8.17 1.97
C MET A 59 -16.21 -9.52 1.36
N ARG A 60 -17.04 -10.07 0.49
CA ARG A 60 -16.81 -11.36 -0.18
C ARG A 60 -16.01 -11.22 -1.48
N ARG A 61 -15.82 -9.99 -1.96
CA ARG A 61 -15.09 -9.78 -3.21
C ARG A 61 -13.61 -10.10 -3.03
N GLY A 62 -12.98 -10.61 -4.08
CA GLY A 62 -11.54 -10.82 -4.10
C GLY A 62 -10.81 -9.48 -4.10
N ILE A 63 -9.72 -9.38 -3.33
CA ILE A 63 -8.96 -8.14 -3.26
C ILE A 63 -8.41 -7.74 -4.63
N ALA A 64 -8.07 -8.73 -5.48
CA ALA A 64 -7.56 -8.48 -6.82
C ALA A 64 -8.56 -7.75 -7.72
N ASP A 65 -9.86 -7.86 -7.44
CA ASP A 65 -10.91 -7.23 -8.25
C ASP A 65 -11.14 -5.77 -7.88
N VAL A 66 -10.71 -5.35 -6.69
CA VAL A 66 -11.01 -4.02 -6.15
C VAL A 66 -9.77 -3.19 -5.87
N MET A 67 -8.58 -3.78 -5.89
CA MET A 67 -7.32 -3.08 -5.60
C MET A 67 -6.97 -2.07 -6.68
N THR A 68 -6.12 -1.11 -6.32
CA THR A 68 -5.45 -0.24 -7.28
C THR A 68 -4.23 -0.97 -7.83
N ARG A 69 -4.14 -1.13 -9.15
CA ARG A 69 -3.10 -1.93 -9.81
C ARG A 69 -1.84 -1.13 -10.14
N THR A 70 -1.87 0.19 -9.97
CA THR A 70 -0.76 1.07 -10.30
C THR A 70 -0.33 1.88 -9.07
N PRO A 71 0.19 1.20 -8.00
CA PRO A 71 0.65 1.93 -6.82
C PRO A 71 1.88 2.77 -7.16
N ARG A 72 2.11 3.82 -6.38
CA ARG A 72 3.35 4.58 -6.48
C ARG A 72 4.46 3.77 -5.81
N ILE A 73 5.50 3.42 -6.58
CA ILE A 73 6.57 2.51 -6.17
C ILE A 73 7.90 3.25 -6.19
N ILE A 74 8.78 2.93 -5.23
CA ILE A 74 10.15 3.42 -5.20
C ILE A 74 11.08 2.26 -4.82
N GLU A 75 12.27 2.23 -5.39
CA GLU A 75 13.27 1.23 -5.02
C GLU A 75 13.93 1.57 -3.68
N VAL A 76 14.34 0.54 -2.95
CA VAL A 76 14.81 0.65 -1.57
C VAL A 76 16.05 1.54 -1.41
N ASP A 77 16.87 1.68 -2.43
CA ASP A 77 18.10 2.47 -2.38
C ASP A 77 17.90 3.97 -2.61
N ARG A 78 16.67 4.42 -2.85
CA ARG A 78 16.37 5.85 -3.04
C ARG A 78 16.39 6.58 -1.70
N LEU A 79 16.86 7.82 -1.72
CA LEU A 79 16.89 8.67 -0.53
C LEU A 79 15.47 9.11 -0.13
N ALA A 80 15.26 9.34 1.17
CA ALA A 80 13.95 9.76 1.66
C ALA A 80 13.46 11.08 1.03
N ALA A 81 14.40 11.98 0.68
CA ALA A 81 14.05 13.23 -0.01
C ALA A 81 13.43 12.96 -1.39
N ASP A 82 13.90 11.94 -2.11
CA ASP A 82 13.28 11.53 -3.38
C ASP A 82 11.88 10.99 -3.16
N CYS A 83 11.63 10.33 -2.03
CA CYS A 83 10.29 9.86 -1.67
C CYS A 83 9.33 11.03 -1.48
N VAL A 84 9.77 12.09 -0.80
CA VAL A 84 8.95 13.29 -0.61
C VAL A 84 8.56 13.90 -1.95
N LEU A 85 9.54 14.06 -2.84
CA LEU A 85 9.30 14.60 -4.17
C LEU A 85 8.31 13.74 -4.96
N LEU A 86 8.45 12.42 -4.88
CA LEU A 86 7.57 11.49 -5.58
C LEU A 86 6.15 11.55 -5.05
N MET A 87 5.96 11.69 -3.73
CA MET A 87 4.64 11.84 -3.12
C MET A 87 3.95 13.14 -3.51
N GLU A 88 4.73 14.22 -3.69
CA GLU A 88 4.20 15.53 -4.06
C GLU A 88 3.93 15.68 -5.56
N THR A 89 4.49 14.80 -6.39
CA THR A 89 4.24 14.80 -7.83
C THR A 89 2.81 14.32 -8.11
N PRO A 90 2.00 15.08 -8.87
CA PRO A 90 0.62 14.68 -9.14
C PRO A 90 0.53 13.34 -9.88
N PRO A 91 -0.49 12.51 -9.56
CA PRO A 91 -1.43 12.69 -8.47
C PRO A 91 -0.75 12.44 -7.11
N LYS A 92 -1.03 13.30 -6.13
CA LYS A 92 -0.42 13.18 -4.79
C LYS A 92 -0.86 11.92 -4.08
N VAL A 93 0.06 11.28 -3.39
CA VAL A 93 -0.21 10.09 -2.57
C VAL A 93 0.41 10.29 -1.19
N THR A 94 -0.11 9.58 -0.20
CA THR A 94 0.38 9.63 1.19
C THR A 94 1.22 8.42 1.56
N GLN A 95 1.24 7.40 0.71
CA GLN A 95 2.00 6.18 0.92
C GLN A 95 2.82 5.84 -0.31
N LEU A 96 3.98 5.23 -0.09
CA LEU A 96 4.81 4.66 -1.14
C LEU A 96 5.07 3.19 -0.83
N VAL A 97 5.03 2.36 -1.86
CA VAL A 97 5.44 0.97 -1.78
C VAL A 97 6.91 0.89 -2.12
N VAL A 98 7.70 0.26 -1.26
CA VAL A 98 9.14 0.13 -1.45
C VAL A 98 9.45 -1.28 -1.92
N VAL A 99 10.17 -1.39 -3.03
CA VAL A 99 10.55 -2.67 -3.62
C VAL A 99 12.07 -2.76 -3.72
N ASP A 100 12.59 -3.99 -3.77
CA ASP A 100 14.00 -4.23 -4.07
C ASP A 100 14.24 -4.25 -5.59
N ALA A 101 15.48 -4.49 -6.00
CA ALA A 101 15.86 -4.48 -7.42
C ALA A 101 15.15 -5.55 -8.25
N ALA A 102 14.65 -6.60 -7.61
CA ALA A 102 13.90 -7.68 -8.27
C ALA A 102 12.39 -7.41 -8.32
N GLY A 103 11.93 -6.29 -7.73
CA GLY A 103 10.50 -5.96 -7.67
C GLY A 103 9.76 -6.59 -6.51
N ALA A 104 10.45 -7.29 -5.60
CA ALA A 104 9.85 -7.87 -4.42
C ALA A 104 9.56 -6.79 -3.37
N LEU A 105 8.51 -7.00 -2.59
CA LEU A 105 8.13 -6.07 -1.53
C LEU A 105 9.23 -5.99 -0.48
N ALA A 106 9.75 -4.78 -0.23
CA ALA A 106 10.78 -4.52 0.76
C ALA A 106 10.26 -3.70 1.95
N GLY A 107 9.26 -2.84 1.72
CA GLY A 107 8.75 -2.02 2.80
C GLY A 107 7.63 -1.09 2.35
N ALA A 108 7.25 -0.19 3.25
CA ALA A 108 6.25 0.84 2.98
C ALA A 108 6.60 2.11 3.72
N ILE A 109 6.30 3.26 3.11
CA ILE A 109 6.53 4.58 3.69
C ILE A 109 5.22 5.34 3.68
N HIS A 110 4.83 5.88 4.84
CA HIS A 110 3.75 6.85 4.96
C HIS A 110 4.37 8.25 5.08
N VAL A 111 3.69 9.27 4.56
CA VAL A 111 4.19 10.65 4.64
C VAL A 111 4.52 11.08 6.07
N HIS A 112 3.74 10.63 7.06
CA HIS A 112 4.00 10.93 8.47
C HIS A 112 5.29 10.31 8.99
N ASP A 113 5.71 9.18 8.44
CA ASP A 113 6.99 8.55 8.80
C ASP A 113 8.16 9.44 8.38
N LEU A 114 8.04 10.12 7.23
CA LEU A 114 9.07 11.05 6.75
C LEU A 114 9.15 12.29 7.64
N PHE A 115 8.03 12.83 8.07
CA PHE A 115 8.00 13.96 8.98
C PHE A 115 8.61 13.62 10.34
N ARG A 116 8.33 12.43 10.88
CA ARG A 116 8.93 11.97 12.13
C ARG A 116 10.44 11.84 12.02
N ALA A 117 10.94 11.43 10.86
CA ALA A 117 12.38 11.30 10.62
C ALA A 117 13.05 12.65 10.34
N ARG A 118 12.30 13.73 10.30
CA ARG A 118 12.77 15.10 10.03
C ARG A 118 13.51 15.23 8.70
N VAL A 119 13.00 14.55 7.68
CA VAL A 119 13.56 14.57 6.33
C VAL A 119 13.07 15.78 5.54
N VAL A 120 11.98 16.36 5.97
CA VAL A 120 11.35 17.53 5.36
C VAL A 120 11.24 18.66 6.35
#